data_dae63d9dd7b8bdb912d050b68218ee5c
#
_entry.id   dae63d9dd7b8bdb912d050b68218ee5c
#
_cell.length_a   1.000
_cell.length_b   1.000
_cell.length_c   1.000
_cell.angle_alpha   90.00
_cell.angle_beta   90.00
_cell.angle_gamma   90.00
#
_symmetry.space_group_name_H-M   'P 1'
#
loop_
_entity.id
_entity.type
_entity.pdbx_description
1 polymer ?
#
loop_
_entity_poly.entity_id
_entity_poly.type
_entity_poly.pdbx_seq_one_letter_code
_entity_poly.pdbx_strand_id
1 'polypeptide(L)'
;MVAPLSQIESDLKEAKRQWPDAKRIWASGGNPFALSTEKQIAVWDLMKQYYPEARISTYAIISDFKRKSVEDIRKIKAHGLDEIMIGIETGDDDVLRFVNKGYTAQDIIDAGKKMDEAGITYRMIYLGGLAGKGKLVES
;
A
#
# COMPACT_ATOMS: atom_id res chain seq x y z
N MET A 1 0.99 15.17 -2.36
CA MET A 1 0.40 15.85 -1.19
C MET A 1 -0.82 15.09 -0.72
N VAL A 2 -0.96 14.89 0.57
CA VAL A 2 -2.07 14.14 1.15
C VAL A 2 -3.15 15.11 1.61
N ALA A 3 -4.41 14.78 1.36
CA ALA A 3 -5.53 15.60 1.76
C ALA A 3 -5.65 15.69 3.30
N PRO A 4 -6.08 16.82 3.84
CA PRO A 4 -6.35 16.93 5.29
C PRO A 4 -7.43 15.94 5.72
N LEU A 5 -7.42 15.56 7.01
CA LEU A 5 -8.44 14.64 7.55
C LEU A 5 -9.87 15.18 7.35
N SER A 6 -10.06 16.49 7.47
CA SER A 6 -11.37 17.10 7.23
C SER A 6 -11.89 16.86 5.81
N GLN A 7 -10.99 16.91 4.83
CA GLN A 7 -11.36 16.64 3.43
C GLN A 7 -11.67 15.15 3.24
N ILE A 8 -10.87 14.27 3.84
CA ILE A 8 -11.11 12.83 3.79
C ILE A 8 -12.46 12.50 4.41
N GLU A 9 -12.78 13.11 5.55
CA GLU A 9 -14.07 12.91 6.21
C GLU A 9 -15.24 13.37 5.34
N SER A 10 -15.10 14.55 4.72
CA SER A 10 -16.11 15.07 3.80
C SER A 10 -16.34 14.12 2.63
N ASP A 11 -15.26 13.59 2.06
CA ASP A 11 -15.34 12.64 0.96
C ASP A 11 -16.01 11.32 1.39
N LEU A 12 -15.72 10.86 2.60
CA LEU A 12 -16.33 9.65 3.17
C LEU A 12 -17.83 9.83 3.41
N LYS A 13 -18.25 10.98 3.87
CA LYS A 13 -19.67 11.29 4.06
C LYS A 13 -20.42 11.25 2.74
N GLU A 14 -19.85 11.83 1.70
CA GLU A 14 -20.43 11.81 0.36
C GLU A 14 -20.48 10.40 -0.20
N ALA A 15 -19.37 9.64 -0.05
CA ALA A 15 -19.32 8.26 -0.51
C ALA A 15 -20.34 7.39 0.21
N LYS A 16 -20.52 7.58 1.52
CA LYS A 16 -21.49 6.81 2.31
C LYS A 16 -22.92 7.10 1.86
N ARG A 17 -23.19 8.33 1.44
CA ARG A 17 -24.49 8.71 0.90
C ARG A 17 -24.79 8.01 -0.43
N GLN A 18 -23.77 7.91 -1.31
CA GLN A 18 -23.91 7.30 -2.64
C GLN A 18 -23.80 5.77 -2.61
N TRP A 19 -22.92 5.25 -1.77
CA TRP A 19 -22.64 3.80 -1.68
C TRP A 19 -22.64 3.35 -0.21
N PRO A 20 -23.82 3.28 0.44
CA PRO A 20 -23.88 2.97 1.87
C PRO A 20 -23.43 1.55 2.22
N ASP A 21 -23.50 0.62 1.26
CA ASP A 21 -23.16 -0.78 1.46
C ASP A 21 -21.85 -1.22 0.81
N ALA A 22 -20.96 -0.28 0.54
CA ALA A 22 -19.67 -0.61 -0.07
C ALA A 22 -18.91 -1.64 0.77
N LYS A 23 -18.42 -2.70 0.11
CA LYS A 23 -17.71 -3.80 0.78
C LYS A 23 -16.19 -3.66 0.69
N ARG A 24 -15.70 -2.79 -0.15
CA ARG A 24 -14.27 -2.55 -0.33
C ARG A 24 -14.03 -1.07 -0.61
N ILE A 25 -13.00 -0.54 0.04
CA ILE A 25 -12.57 0.85 -0.14
C ILE A 25 -11.09 0.84 -0.53
N TRP A 26 -10.77 1.58 -1.56
CA TRP A 26 -9.38 1.80 -1.99
C TRP A 26 -8.95 3.19 -1.58
N ALA A 27 -7.93 3.26 -0.72
CA ALA A 27 -7.29 4.53 -0.39
C ALA A 27 -6.26 4.83 -1.48
N SER A 28 -6.61 5.73 -2.39
CA SER A 28 -5.74 6.17 -3.47
C SER A 28 -5.64 7.70 -3.44
N GLY A 29 -4.88 8.28 -4.34
CA GLY A 29 -4.68 9.72 -4.36
C GLY A 29 -3.42 10.14 -3.63
N GLY A 30 -2.28 9.79 -4.19
CA GLY A 30 -0.98 9.99 -3.60
C GLY A 30 -0.44 8.66 -3.09
N ASN A 31 0.37 8.71 -2.06
CA ASN A 31 0.92 7.51 -1.43
C ASN A 31 0.60 7.51 0.07
N PRO A 32 -0.60 7.06 0.47
CA PRO A 32 -1.00 7.07 1.87
C PRO A 32 -0.04 6.29 2.78
N PHE A 33 0.58 5.23 2.27
CA PHE A 33 1.49 4.41 3.07
C PHE A 33 2.82 5.11 3.39
N ALA A 34 3.13 6.20 2.71
CA ALA A 34 4.31 7.02 3.01
C ALA A 34 4.11 7.91 4.25
N LEU A 35 2.87 8.08 4.72
CA LEU A 35 2.58 8.85 5.92
C LEU A 35 3.15 8.19 7.17
N SER A 36 3.39 8.98 8.20
CA SER A 36 3.77 8.43 9.50
C SER A 36 2.69 7.46 9.99
N THR A 37 3.09 6.54 10.86
CA THR A 37 2.18 5.54 11.40
C THR A 37 0.96 6.19 12.08
N GLU A 38 1.18 7.24 12.87
CA GLU A 38 0.11 7.95 13.56
C GLU A 38 -0.88 8.60 12.60
N LYS A 39 -0.38 9.22 11.53
CA LYS A 39 -1.24 9.82 10.51
C LYS A 39 -2.04 8.78 9.76
N GLN A 40 -1.43 7.65 9.44
CA GLN A 40 -2.13 6.55 8.81
C GLN A 40 -3.24 6.00 9.70
N ILE A 41 -2.95 5.80 10.99
CA ILE A 41 -3.93 5.31 11.94
C ILE A 41 -5.16 6.22 11.97
N ALA A 42 -4.94 7.54 11.98
CA ALA A 42 -6.05 8.49 11.95
C ALA A 42 -6.92 8.32 10.71
N VAL A 43 -6.31 8.08 9.55
CA VAL A 43 -7.04 7.87 8.29
C VAL A 43 -7.85 6.56 8.34
N TRP A 44 -7.21 5.47 8.77
CA TRP A 44 -7.88 4.15 8.81
C TRP A 44 -8.99 4.11 9.84
N ASP A 45 -8.80 4.73 10.99
CA ASP A 45 -9.85 4.84 12.01
C ASP A 45 -11.05 5.60 11.45
N LEU A 46 -10.82 6.70 10.74
CA LEU A 46 -11.88 7.48 10.13
C LEU A 46 -12.64 6.66 9.07
N MET A 47 -11.93 5.93 8.23
CA MET A 47 -12.57 5.07 7.23
C MET A 47 -13.41 3.97 7.88
N LYS A 48 -12.93 3.35 8.95
CA LYS A 48 -13.70 2.33 9.68
C LYS A 48 -14.89 2.92 10.42
N GLN A 49 -14.85 4.18 10.79
CA GLN A 49 -15.99 4.86 11.39
C GLN A 49 -17.19 4.92 10.43
N TYR A 50 -16.92 5.19 9.15
CA TYR A 50 -17.96 5.26 8.13
C TYR A 50 -18.30 3.92 7.49
N TYR A 51 -17.33 3.03 7.39
CA TYR A 51 -17.48 1.72 6.75
C TYR A 51 -16.86 0.63 7.63
N PRO A 52 -17.48 0.28 8.77
CA PRO A 52 -16.87 -0.65 9.72
C PRO A 52 -16.66 -2.06 9.18
N GLU A 53 -17.45 -2.46 8.19
CA GLU A 53 -17.36 -3.81 7.62
C GLU A 53 -16.66 -3.85 6.28
N ALA A 54 -16.27 -2.71 5.72
CA ALA A 54 -15.60 -2.69 4.43
C ALA A 54 -14.12 -3.09 4.56
N ARG A 55 -13.61 -3.76 3.53
CA ARG A 55 -12.19 -4.10 3.43
C ARG A 55 -11.44 -2.89 2.88
N ILE A 56 -10.46 -2.41 3.62
CA ILE A 56 -9.66 -1.24 3.22
C ILE A 56 -8.36 -1.70 2.59
N SER A 57 -8.10 -1.22 1.38
CA SER A 57 -6.89 -1.53 0.63
C SER A 57 -6.18 -0.23 0.24
N THR A 58 -4.86 -0.27 0.15
CA THR A 58 -4.07 0.88 -0.29
C THR A 58 -2.90 0.41 -1.14
N TYR A 59 -2.29 1.37 -1.83
CA TYR A 59 -1.07 1.14 -2.58
C TYR A 59 0.13 1.58 -1.75
N ALA A 60 1.27 0.92 -1.97
CA ALA A 60 2.54 1.27 -1.35
C ALA A 60 3.66 1.05 -2.35
N ILE A 61 4.80 1.68 -2.10
CA ILE A 61 6.03 1.43 -2.85
C ILE A 61 7.05 0.79 -1.91
N ILE A 62 8.02 0.07 -2.47
CA ILE A 62 8.99 -0.68 -1.67
C ILE A 62 9.75 0.19 -0.69
N SER A 63 10.12 1.40 -1.09
CA SER A 63 10.89 2.31 -0.22
C SER A 63 10.13 2.73 1.04
N ASP A 64 8.81 2.66 1.05
CA ASP A 64 8.02 3.01 2.24
C ASP A 64 8.31 2.07 3.40
N PHE A 65 8.63 0.80 3.10
CA PHE A 65 8.87 -0.22 4.12
C PHE A 65 10.20 -0.04 4.85
N LYS A 66 11.12 0.73 4.28
CA LYS A 66 12.40 1.03 4.94
C LYS A 66 12.21 1.87 6.20
N ARG A 67 11.12 2.64 6.26
CA ARG A 67 10.80 3.53 7.37
C ARG A 67 9.72 2.98 8.30
N LYS A 68 9.25 1.77 8.06
CA LYS A 68 8.20 1.13 8.85
C LYS A 68 8.71 -0.14 9.48
N SER A 69 8.54 -0.28 10.79
CA SER A 69 8.86 -1.51 11.50
C SER A 69 7.69 -2.50 11.40
N VAL A 70 7.92 -3.75 11.78
CA VAL A 70 6.86 -4.76 11.89
C VAL A 70 5.76 -4.27 12.83
N GLU A 71 6.15 -3.67 13.97
CA GLU A 71 5.18 -3.14 14.93
C GLU A 71 4.32 -2.01 14.34
N ASP A 72 4.93 -1.14 13.52
CA ASP A 72 4.18 -0.09 12.83
C ASP A 72 3.11 -0.71 11.92
N ILE A 73 3.47 -1.72 11.17
CA ILE A 73 2.54 -2.40 10.25
C ILE A 73 1.44 -3.12 11.03
N ARG A 74 1.77 -3.74 12.16
CA ARG A 74 0.77 -4.38 13.04
C ARG A 74 -0.24 -3.36 13.56
N LYS A 75 0.22 -2.19 13.97
CA LYS A 75 -0.66 -1.11 14.42
C LYS A 75 -1.58 -0.63 13.31
N ILE A 76 -1.03 -0.41 12.12
CA ILE A 76 -1.78 0.02 10.96
C ILE A 76 -2.88 -1.01 10.63
N LYS A 77 -2.54 -2.29 10.65
CA LYS A 77 -3.52 -3.36 10.43
C LYS A 77 -4.60 -3.37 11.52
N ALA A 78 -4.21 -3.24 12.77
CA ALA A 78 -5.15 -3.25 13.90
C ALA A 78 -6.15 -2.10 13.82
N HIS A 79 -5.78 -0.98 13.20
CA HIS A 79 -6.65 0.18 13.04
C HIS A 79 -7.47 0.17 11.76
N GLY A 80 -7.34 -0.85 10.94
CA GLY A 80 -8.29 -1.05 9.86
C GLY A 80 -7.75 -1.32 8.47
N LEU A 81 -6.46 -1.11 8.22
CA LEU A 81 -5.91 -1.43 6.90
C LEU A 81 -5.84 -2.95 6.73
N ASP A 82 -6.52 -3.47 5.72
CA ASP A 82 -6.64 -4.91 5.50
C ASP A 82 -5.67 -5.46 4.46
N GLU A 83 -5.35 -4.66 3.44
CA GLU A 83 -4.57 -5.15 2.31
C GLU A 83 -3.69 -4.06 1.73
N ILE A 84 -2.47 -4.44 1.34
CA ILE A 84 -1.51 -3.54 0.68
C ILE A 84 -1.19 -4.09 -0.70
N MET A 85 -1.27 -3.25 -1.74
CA MET A 85 -0.79 -3.59 -3.08
C MET A 85 0.50 -2.83 -3.37
N ILE A 86 1.52 -3.56 -3.80
CA ILE A 86 2.85 -3.01 -4.00
C ILE A 86 3.28 -3.23 -5.44
N GLY A 87 3.59 -2.15 -6.14
CA GLY A 87 4.19 -2.23 -7.47
C GLY A 87 5.68 -2.51 -7.33
N ILE A 88 6.10 -3.73 -7.58
CA ILE A 88 7.53 -4.10 -7.55
C ILE A 88 8.13 -4.20 -8.94
N GLU A 89 7.29 -4.30 -9.95
CA GLU A 89 7.63 -4.36 -11.39
C GLU A 89 8.39 -5.63 -11.73
N THR A 90 9.55 -5.90 -11.09
CA THR A 90 10.36 -7.10 -11.33
C THR A 90 11.19 -7.40 -10.08
N GLY A 91 11.61 -8.66 -9.94
CA GLY A 91 12.56 -9.08 -8.91
C GLY A 91 14.01 -9.15 -9.38
N ASP A 92 14.30 -8.74 -10.61
CA ASP A 92 15.65 -8.79 -11.17
C ASP A 92 16.37 -7.45 -10.93
N ASP A 93 17.49 -7.49 -10.22
CA ASP A 93 18.26 -6.29 -9.87
C ASP A 93 18.79 -5.55 -11.10
N ASP A 94 19.20 -6.26 -12.14
CA ASP A 94 19.70 -5.62 -13.35
C ASP A 94 18.58 -4.85 -14.06
N VAL A 95 17.39 -5.43 -14.11
CA VAL A 95 16.23 -4.75 -14.68
C VAL A 95 15.81 -3.57 -13.84
N LEU A 96 15.84 -3.69 -12.51
CA LEU A 96 15.53 -2.59 -11.60
C LEU A 96 16.47 -1.41 -11.80
N ARG A 97 17.76 -1.68 -11.97
CA ARG A 97 18.75 -0.63 -12.30
C ARG A 97 18.50 -0.04 -13.67
N PHE A 98 18.18 -0.89 -14.65
CA PHE A 98 17.91 -0.44 -16.02
C PHE A 98 16.75 0.56 -16.08
N VAL A 99 15.69 0.33 -15.30
CA VAL A 99 14.50 1.22 -15.26
C VAL A 99 14.56 2.24 -14.13
N ASN A 100 15.66 2.29 -13.38
CA ASN A 100 15.92 3.28 -12.34
C ASN A 100 14.86 3.31 -11.24
N LYS A 101 14.52 2.14 -10.70
CA LYS A 101 13.48 2.04 -9.65
C LYS A 101 13.94 2.47 -8.26
N GLY A 102 15.25 2.48 -7.99
CA GLY A 102 15.78 2.93 -6.70
C GLY A 102 15.66 1.92 -5.56
N TYR A 103 15.31 0.66 -5.83
CA TYR A 103 15.30 -0.41 -4.84
C TYR A 103 15.83 -1.70 -5.47
N THR A 104 16.14 -2.68 -4.62
CA THR A 104 16.73 -3.95 -5.03
C THR A 104 15.78 -5.12 -4.75
N ALA A 105 16.13 -6.31 -5.28
CA ALA A 105 15.40 -7.53 -4.96
C ALA A 105 15.42 -7.81 -3.45
N GLN A 106 16.53 -7.52 -2.76
CA GLN A 106 16.60 -7.69 -1.31
C GLN A 106 15.62 -6.77 -0.58
N ASP A 107 15.44 -5.53 -1.05
CA ASP A 107 14.46 -4.60 -0.50
C ASP A 107 13.04 -5.17 -0.63
N ILE A 108 12.73 -5.82 -1.75
CA ILE A 108 11.44 -6.47 -1.98
C ILE A 108 11.23 -7.61 -0.98
N ILE A 109 12.25 -8.45 -0.80
CA ILE A 109 12.21 -9.58 0.15
C ILE A 109 12.00 -9.05 1.57
N ASP A 110 12.73 -8.02 1.96
CA ASP A 110 12.63 -7.44 3.30
C ASP A 110 11.23 -6.86 3.57
N ALA A 111 10.65 -6.19 2.57
CA ALA A 111 9.29 -5.67 2.68
C ALA A 111 8.28 -6.81 2.87
N GLY A 112 8.41 -7.88 2.07
CA GLY A 112 7.56 -9.07 2.19
C GLY A 112 7.64 -9.72 3.54
N LYS A 113 8.86 -9.86 4.09
CA LYS A 113 9.07 -10.43 5.43
C LYS A 113 8.39 -9.60 6.51
N LYS A 114 8.51 -8.28 6.44
CA LYS A 114 7.85 -7.39 7.40
C LYS A 114 6.33 -7.56 7.38
N MET A 115 5.75 -7.65 6.19
CA MET A 115 4.30 -7.85 6.04
C MET A 115 3.87 -9.23 6.54
N ASP A 116 4.65 -10.27 6.25
CA ASP A 116 4.36 -11.62 6.73
C ASP A 116 4.39 -11.68 8.26
N GLU A 117 5.39 -11.09 8.90
CA GLU A 117 5.50 -11.04 10.35
C GLU A 117 4.38 -10.22 10.99
N ALA A 118 3.95 -9.16 10.33
CA ALA A 118 2.83 -8.35 10.79
C ALA A 118 1.48 -9.02 10.56
N GLY A 119 1.42 -10.01 9.68
CA GLY A 119 0.19 -10.74 9.38
C GLY A 119 -0.78 -9.98 8.49
N ILE A 120 -0.32 -9.01 7.72
CA ILE A 120 -1.18 -8.25 6.82
C ILE A 120 -1.18 -8.89 5.42
N THR A 121 -2.33 -8.88 4.76
CA THR A 121 -2.46 -9.35 3.39
C THR A 121 -1.83 -8.38 2.43
N TYR A 122 -1.05 -8.88 1.47
CA TYR A 122 -0.44 -8.02 0.46
C TYR A 122 -0.39 -8.73 -0.89
N ARG A 123 -0.27 -7.93 -1.94
CA ARG A 123 -0.07 -8.42 -3.30
C ARG A 123 1.03 -7.62 -3.94
N MET A 124 1.93 -8.32 -4.62
CA MET A 124 3.02 -7.71 -5.37
C MET A 124 2.66 -7.76 -6.85
N ILE A 125 2.80 -6.62 -7.51
CA ILE A 125 2.45 -6.47 -8.92
C ILE A 125 3.72 -6.46 -9.75
N TYR A 126 3.82 -7.40 -10.69
CA TYR A 126 4.92 -7.50 -11.64
C TYR A 126 4.49 -6.90 -12.98
N LEU A 127 5.46 -6.34 -13.67
CA LEU A 127 5.27 -5.82 -15.02
C LEU A 127 6.05 -6.69 -16.00
N GLY A 128 5.35 -7.54 -16.75
CA GLY A 128 5.99 -8.39 -17.77
C GLY A 128 6.58 -7.56 -18.90
N GLY A 129 7.74 -7.99 -19.41
CA GLY A 129 8.39 -7.29 -20.50
C GLY A 129 9.17 -6.04 -20.13
N LEU A 130 9.27 -5.71 -18.85
CA LEU A 130 9.95 -4.50 -18.39
C LEU A 130 11.42 -4.45 -18.83
N ALA A 131 12.07 -5.59 -18.88
CA ALA A 131 13.48 -5.68 -19.32
C ALA A 131 13.68 -5.44 -20.82
N GLY A 132 12.61 -5.46 -21.59
CA GLY A 132 12.66 -5.25 -23.02
C GLY A 132 12.75 -6.54 -23.82
N LYS A 133 12.85 -6.38 -25.13
CA LYS A 133 12.89 -7.51 -26.05
C LYS A 133 14.09 -8.41 -25.76
N GLY A 134 13.85 -9.72 -25.69
CA GLY A 134 14.88 -10.70 -25.44
C GLY A 134 15.16 -11.01 -23.98
N LYS A 135 14.49 -10.31 -23.05
CA LYS A 135 14.71 -10.49 -21.61
C LYS A 135 13.43 -10.81 -20.83
N LEU A 136 12.46 -11.43 -21.48
CA LEU A 136 11.18 -11.75 -20.85
C LEU A 136 11.32 -12.64 -19.62
N VAL A 137 12.29 -13.55 -19.62
CA VAL A 137 12.52 -14.46 -18.48
C VAL A 137 13.05 -13.71 -17.26
N GLU A 138 13.72 -12.58 -17.46
CA GLU A 138 14.33 -11.77 -16.40
C GLU A 138 13.37 -10.75 -15.81
N SER A 139 12.29 -10.46 -16.47
CA SER A 139 11.29 -9.49 -16.02
C SER A 139 10.33 -10.06 -14.93
#